data_5cc8879be7744a85f851922a257ac4b4
#
_entry.id   5cc8879be7744a85f851922a257ac4b4
#
_cell.length_a   1.000
_cell.length_b   1.000
_cell.length_c   1.000
_cell.angle_alpha   90.00
_cell.angle_beta   90.00
_cell.angle_gamma   90.00
#
_symmetry.space_group_name_H-M   'P 1'
#
loop_
_entity.id
_entity.type
_entity.pdbx_description
1 polymer ?
#
loop_
_entity_poly.entity_id
_entity_poly.type
_entity_poly.pdbx_seq_one_letter_code
_entity_poly.pdbx_strand_id
1 'polypeptide(L)'
;AAVSMDKALSKQLFREGGVPTPYGISLKKGQLLPQDVSYPAVVKACNGGSSVGVYMVNDRAECEKALAQAYAYDDAVIIEQYIKGREFSVGVIEGKALPIIEIAPIEGFYDYKNKYQAGSTVETCPAVLDEALTKEMQHYAELAYEVLHITSYARLDFMMNEKNEMFCLEANTLPGMTPTSLLPQEAAVMGYNFN
;
A
#
# COMPACT_ATOMS: atom_id res chain seq x y z
N ALA A 1 13.40 -8.13 -2.23
CA ALA A 1 12.14 -8.92 -2.27
C ALA A 1 11.69 -9.35 -0.87
N ALA A 2 12.50 -10.10 -0.08
CA ALA A 2 12.06 -10.59 1.23
C ALA A 2 11.62 -9.47 2.18
N VAL A 3 12.39 -8.39 2.27
CA VAL A 3 12.07 -7.22 3.11
C VAL A 3 10.77 -6.54 2.69
N SER A 4 10.52 -6.42 1.39
CA SER A 4 9.31 -5.79 0.85
C SER A 4 8.05 -6.62 1.10
N MET A 5 8.19 -7.94 1.24
CA MET A 5 7.07 -8.84 1.54
C MET A 5 6.64 -8.77 3.01
N ASP A 6 7.54 -8.42 3.93
CA ASP A 6 7.24 -8.23 5.34
C ASP A 6 6.83 -6.77 5.61
N LYS A 7 5.52 -6.54 5.82
CA LYS A 7 4.96 -5.21 6.05
C LYS A 7 5.49 -4.54 7.32
N ALA A 8 5.78 -5.29 8.36
CA ALA A 8 6.31 -4.72 9.60
C ALA A 8 7.74 -4.21 9.39
N LEU A 9 8.58 -5.01 8.73
CA LEU A 9 9.97 -4.65 8.46
C LEU A 9 10.06 -3.52 7.41
N SER A 10 9.32 -3.60 6.31
CA SER A 10 9.33 -2.54 5.29
C SER A 10 8.90 -1.20 5.86
N LYS A 11 7.86 -1.15 6.70
CA LYS A 11 7.41 0.08 7.35
C LYS A 11 8.37 0.63 8.41
N GLN A 12 9.14 -0.23 9.06
CA GLN A 12 10.23 0.23 9.92
C GLN A 12 11.28 0.95 9.08
N LEU A 13 11.72 0.37 7.97
CA LEU A 13 12.69 0.99 7.06
C LEU A 13 12.13 2.27 6.42
N PHE A 14 10.86 2.31 6.05
CA PHE A 14 10.21 3.53 5.58
C PHE A 14 10.33 4.67 6.60
N ARG A 15 9.97 4.42 7.86
CA ARG A 15 10.08 5.44 8.92
C ARG A 15 11.51 5.90 9.16
N GLU A 16 12.46 4.98 9.22
CA GLU A 16 13.89 5.27 9.39
C GLU A 16 14.46 6.05 8.20
N GLY A 17 13.99 5.76 7.00
CA GLY A 17 14.38 6.42 5.75
C GLY A 17 13.61 7.70 5.42
N GLY A 18 12.66 8.13 6.26
CA GLY A 18 11.87 9.35 6.04
C GLY A 18 10.71 9.21 5.07
N VAL A 19 10.29 7.99 4.72
CA VAL A 19 9.08 7.74 3.92
C VAL A 19 7.86 7.73 4.83
N PRO A 20 6.88 8.63 4.65
CA PRO A 20 5.66 8.62 5.42
C PRO A 20 4.90 7.31 5.24
N THR A 21 4.49 6.69 6.34
CA THR A 21 3.69 5.45 6.34
C THR A 21 2.70 5.48 7.51
N PRO A 22 1.54 4.83 7.41
CA PRO A 22 0.60 4.81 8.51
C PRO A 22 1.27 4.35 9.82
N TYR A 23 0.96 5.06 10.91
CA TYR A 23 1.40 4.59 12.22
C TYR A 23 0.81 3.22 12.51
N GLY A 24 1.61 2.32 13.05
CA GLY A 24 1.15 0.97 13.34
C GLY A 24 2.09 0.21 14.25
N ILE A 25 1.55 -0.85 14.82
CA ILE A 25 2.23 -1.78 15.70
C ILE A 25 2.17 -3.19 15.10
N SER A 26 3.23 -3.95 15.26
CA SER A 26 3.25 -5.37 14.88
C SER A 26 3.10 -6.25 16.12
N LEU A 27 2.30 -7.30 15.99
CA LEU A 27 2.07 -8.31 17.02
C LEU A 27 2.38 -9.69 16.48
N LYS A 28 3.07 -10.51 17.28
CA LYS A 28 3.20 -11.94 17.02
C LYS A 28 2.06 -12.72 17.67
N LYS A 29 1.71 -13.83 17.09
CA LYS A 29 0.68 -14.74 17.64
C LYS A 29 0.96 -15.06 19.11
N GLY A 30 -0.04 -14.88 19.94
CA GLY A 30 0.05 -15.04 21.38
C GLY A 30 0.42 -13.78 22.16
N GLN A 31 0.81 -12.68 21.52
CA GLN A 31 0.96 -11.39 22.19
C GLN A 31 -0.40 -10.73 22.46
N LEU A 32 -0.47 -9.99 23.56
CA LEU A 32 -1.69 -9.27 23.94
C LEU A 32 -1.87 -8.01 23.09
N LEU A 33 -3.10 -7.74 22.69
CA LEU A 33 -3.47 -6.47 22.05
C LEU A 33 -3.27 -5.31 23.04
N PRO A 34 -2.44 -4.28 22.74
CA PRO A 34 -2.27 -3.11 23.56
C PRO A 34 -3.58 -2.37 23.85
N GLN A 35 -3.61 -1.61 24.95
CA GLN A 35 -4.82 -0.87 25.35
C GLN A 35 -5.01 0.42 24.58
N ASP A 36 -3.93 0.98 24.04
CA ASP A 36 -3.83 2.30 23.40
C ASP A 36 -3.95 2.28 21.88
N VAL A 37 -4.53 1.21 21.32
CA VAL A 37 -4.83 1.16 19.86
C VAL A 37 -5.90 2.17 19.51
N SER A 38 -5.59 3.06 18.57
CA SER A 38 -6.55 4.03 18.03
C SER A 38 -7.40 3.41 16.93
N TYR A 39 -8.70 3.77 16.89
CA TYR A 39 -9.65 3.31 15.87
C TYR A 39 -10.25 4.49 15.10
N PRO A 40 -10.68 4.30 13.82
CA PRO A 40 -10.61 3.07 13.06
C PRO A 40 -9.18 2.66 12.71
N ALA A 41 -8.95 1.35 12.58
CA ALA A 41 -7.65 0.76 12.26
C ALA A 41 -7.77 -0.31 11.18
N VAL A 42 -6.64 -0.71 10.61
CA VAL A 42 -6.55 -1.81 9.63
C VAL A 42 -5.64 -2.89 10.18
N VAL A 43 -6.16 -4.10 10.31
CA VAL A 43 -5.41 -5.30 10.70
C VAL A 43 -4.98 -6.03 9.44
N LYS A 44 -3.69 -6.37 9.34
CA LYS A 44 -3.12 -7.04 8.15
C LYS A 44 -2.15 -8.15 8.58
N ALA A 45 -2.18 -9.28 7.89
CA ALA A 45 -1.07 -10.24 7.93
C ALA A 45 0.23 -9.57 7.45
N CYS A 46 1.36 -9.77 8.14
CA CYS A 46 2.64 -9.12 7.77
C CYS A 46 3.13 -9.62 6.40
N ASN A 47 3.08 -10.93 6.17
CA ASN A 47 3.43 -11.52 4.89
C ASN A 47 2.14 -11.89 4.15
N GLY A 48 1.99 -11.42 2.94
CA GLY A 48 0.82 -11.68 2.14
C GLY A 48 0.55 -10.56 1.14
N GLY A 49 -0.33 -10.83 0.21
CA GLY A 49 -0.71 -9.90 -0.85
C GLY A 49 -2.19 -9.97 -1.16
N SER A 50 -2.59 -9.21 -2.16
CA SER A 50 -3.95 -9.27 -2.72
C SER A 50 -5.07 -9.01 -1.71
N SER A 51 -4.80 -8.21 -0.69
CA SER A 51 -5.75 -7.87 0.40
C SER A 51 -6.28 -9.07 1.21
N VAL A 52 -5.69 -10.27 1.04
CA VAL A 52 -6.01 -11.43 1.88
C VAL A 52 -5.52 -11.18 3.30
N GLY A 53 -6.37 -11.41 4.30
CA GLY A 53 -6.04 -11.15 5.70
C GLY A 53 -5.96 -9.67 6.06
N VAL A 54 -6.67 -8.79 5.32
CA VAL A 54 -6.80 -7.36 5.61
C VAL A 54 -8.22 -7.07 6.11
N TYR A 55 -8.33 -6.44 7.27
CA TYR A 55 -9.60 -6.15 7.93
C TYR A 55 -9.62 -4.72 8.45
N MET A 56 -10.65 -3.95 8.08
CA MET A 56 -10.94 -2.68 8.73
C MET A 56 -11.71 -2.93 10.03
N VAL A 57 -11.31 -2.25 11.11
CA VAL A 57 -11.88 -2.43 12.44
C VAL A 57 -12.16 -1.09 13.09
N ASN A 58 -13.32 -0.98 13.75
CA ASN A 58 -13.80 0.27 14.33
C ASN A 58 -13.70 0.30 15.85
N ASP A 59 -13.46 -0.85 16.46
CA ASP A 59 -13.31 -0.98 17.90
C ASP A 59 -12.42 -2.18 18.28
N ARG A 60 -12.19 -2.32 19.58
CA ARG A 60 -11.35 -3.40 20.13
C ARG A 60 -11.91 -4.80 19.86
N ALA A 61 -13.22 -4.97 19.96
CA ALA A 61 -13.84 -6.28 19.78
C ALA A 61 -13.72 -6.76 18.33
N GLU A 62 -13.90 -5.85 17.36
CA GLU A 62 -13.65 -6.12 15.95
C GLU A 62 -12.16 -6.42 15.71
N CYS A 63 -11.25 -5.67 16.34
CA CYS A 63 -9.81 -5.88 16.22
C CYS A 63 -9.39 -7.26 16.73
N GLU A 64 -9.89 -7.71 17.88
CA GLU A 64 -9.60 -9.04 18.42
C GLU A 64 -10.08 -10.17 17.49
N LYS A 65 -11.26 -10.02 16.87
CA LYS A 65 -11.75 -10.96 15.85
C LYS A 65 -10.88 -10.95 14.58
N ALA A 66 -10.52 -9.77 14.11
CA ALA A 66 -9.65 -9.60 12.94
C ALA A 66 -8.27 -10.20 13.16
N LEU A 67 -7.67 -10.03 14.36
CA LEU A 67 -6.41 -10.66 14.73
C LEU A 67 -6.50 -12.18 14.66
N ALA A 68 -7.56 -12.78 15.21
CA ALA A 68 -7.75 -14.22 15.15
C ALA A 68 -7.85 -14.75 13.72
N GLN A 69 -8.48 -13.99 12.82
CA GLN A 69 -8.58 -14.32 11.40
C GLN A 69 -7.26 -14.11 10.66
N ALA A 70 -6.54 -13.00 10.92
CA ALA A 70 -5.26 -12.68 10.28
C ALA A 70 -4.17 -13.69 10.67
N TYR A 71 -4.18 -14.18 11.91
CA TYR A 71 -3.29 -15.26 12.37
C TYR A 71 -3.52 -16.64 11.73
N ALA A 72 -4.57 -16.79 10.92
CA ALA A 72 -4.71 -17.97 10.05
C ALA A 72 -3.80 -17.91 8.81
N TYR A 73 -3.33 -16.72 8.47
CA TYR A 73 -2.48 -16.48 7.28
C TYR A 73 -1.01 -16.26 7.62
N ASP A 74 -0.72 -15.70 8.81
CA ASP A 74 0.65 -15.39 9.23
C ASP A 74 0.76 -15.39 10.77
N ASP A 75 1.92 -15.75 11.30
CA ASP A 75 2.21 -15.66 12.73
C ASP A 75 2.54 -14.23 13.20
N ALA A 76 2.67 -13.28 12.28
CA ALA A 76 2.85 -11.86 12.54
C ALA A 76 1.76 -11.02 11.85
N VAL A 77 1.23 -10.07 12.59
CA VAL A 77 0.16 -9.16 12.13
C VAL A 77 0.57 -7.73 12.42
N ILE A 78 0.23 -6.81 11.53
CA ILE A 78 0.35 -5.38 11.77
C ILE A 78 -1.05 -4.76 11.94
N ILE A 79 -1.18 -3.88 12.92
CA ILE A 79 -2.37 -3.04 13.15
C ILE A 79 -1.96 -1.62 12.82
N GLU A 80 -2.61 -1.01 11.84
CA GLU A 80 -2.26 0.31 11.32
C GLU A 80 -3.39 1.30 11.46
N GLN A 81 -3.05 2.57 11.61
CA GLN A 81 -3.99 3.67 11.46
C GLN A 81 -4.70 3.56 10.10
N TYR A 82 -6.03 3.65 10.13
CA TYR A 82 -6.81 3.78 8.91
C TYR A 82 -6.62 5.18 8.30
N ILE A 83 -6.20 5.23 7.05
CA ILE A 83 -6.09 6.48 6.28
C ILE A 83 -7.29 6.59 5.35
N LYS A 84 -8.19 7.53 5.63
CA LYS A 84 -9.31 7.84 4.74
C LYS A 84 -8.84 8.81 3.67
N GLY A 85 -9.05 8.45 2.39
CA GLY A 85 -8.66 9.32 1.29
C GLY A 85 -8.62 8.62 -0.06
N ARG A 86 -7.75 9.13 -0.93
CA ARG A 86 -7.53 8.66 -2.31
C ARG A 86 -6.40 7.63 -2.34
N GLU A 87 -6.56 6.58 -3.13
CA GLU A 87 -5.53 5.55 -3.34
C GLU A 87 -4.76 5.80 -4.63
N PHE A 88 -3.44 5.65 -4.55
CA PHE A 88 -2.52 5.83 -5.67
C PHE A 88 -1.53 4.70 -5.75
N SER A 89 -1.02 4.48 -6.96
CA SER A 89 0.11 3.60 -7.22
C SER A 89 1.18 4.34 -7.99
N VAL A 90 2.45 4.05 -7.69
CA VAL A 90 3.61 4.62 -8.38
C VAL A 90 4.58 3.51 -8.69
N GLY A 91 4.76 3.22 -9.98
CA GLY A 91 5.83 2.37 -10.46
C GLY A 91 7.19 3.06 -10.32
N VAL A 92 8.20 2.32 -9.93
CA VAL A 92 9.59 2.78 -9.95
C VAL A 92 10.41 1.78 -10.74
N ILE A 93 11.14 2.25 -11.75
CA ILE A 93 12.03 1.44 -12.60
C ILE A 93 13.44 2.04 -12.51
N GLU A 94 14.41 1.23 -12.11
CA GLU A 94 15.82 1.66 -11.97
C GLU A 94 15.99 2.95 -11.14
N GLY A 95 15.19 3.06 -10.06
CA GLY A 95 15.21 4.20 -9.14
C GLY A 95 14.48 5.44 -9.64
N LYS A 96 13.75 5.39 -10.76
CA LYS A 96 12.98 6.50 -11.30
C LYS A 96 11.48 6.22 -11.25
N ALA A 97 10.74 7.13 -10.62
CA ALA A 97 9.29 7.05 -10.54
C ALA A 97 8.63 7.29 -11.90
N LEU A 98 7.63 6.48 -12.20
CA LEU A 98 6.75 6.60 -13.34
C LEU A 98 5.62 7.62 -13.05
N PRO A 99 4.80 7.97 -14.07
CA PRO A 99 3.56 8.71 -13.83
C PRO A 99 2.64 7.99 -12.85
N ILE A 100 2.08 8.74 -11.91
CA ILE A 100 1.21 8.20 -10.87
C ILE A 100 -0.11 7.74 -11.47
N ILE A 101 -0.64 6.64 -10.98
CA ILE A 101 -1.99 6.16 -11.30
C ILE A 101 -2.88 6.29 -10.06
N GLU A 102 -4.06 6.90 -10.21
CA GLU A 102 -5.09 6.94 -9.18
C GLU A 102 -6.04 5.76 -9.35
N ILE A 103 -6.42 5.13 -8.25
CA ILE A 103 -7.32 3.99 -8.19
C ILE A 103 -8.56 4.41 -7.39
N ALA A 104 -9.66 4.69 -8.09
CA ALA A 104 -10.91 5.11 -7.48
C ALA A 104 -11.95 3.99 -7.56
N PRO A 105 -12.56 3.53 -6.45
CA PRO A 105 -13.68 2.61 -6.51
C PRO A 105 -14.89 3.28 -7.15
N ILE A 106 -15.62 2.57 -8.02
CA ILE A 106 -16.86 3.08 -8.66
C ILE A 106 -17.97 3.21 -7.62
N GLU A 107 -18.07 2.26 -6.69
CA GLU A 107 -19.04 2.28 -5.58
C GLU A 107 -18.41 1.74 -4.29
N GLY A 108 -18.63 2.44 -3.18
CA GLY A 108 -18.31 1.96 -1.84
C GLY A 108 -16.83 1.98 -1.48
N PHE A 109 -16.45 1.07 -0.62
CA PHE A 109 -15.10 0.94 -0.07
C PHE A 109 -14.23 0.08 -0.99
N TYR A 110 -12.95 0.45 -1.16
CA TYR A 110 -11.98 -0.37 -1.89
C TYR A 110 -11.59 -1.58 -1.03
N ASP A 111 -12.40 -2.63 -1.12
CA ASP A 111 -12.16 -3.91 -0.46
C ASP A 111 -11.62 -4.97 -1.45
N TYR A 112 -11.30 -6.16 -0.93
CA TYR A 112 -10.84 -7.30 -1.74
C TYR A 112 -11.80 -7.61 -2.91
N LYS A 113 -13.10 -7.47 -2.71
CA LYS A 113 -14.12 -7.79 -3.72
C LYS A 113 -14.09 -6.80 -4.88
N ASN A 114 -13.88 -5.51 -4.58
CA ASN A 114 -13.78 -4.45 -5.58
C ASN A 114 -12.43 -4.48 -6.33
N LYS A 115 -11.36 -4.96 -5.69
CA LYS A 115 -10.01 -5.03 -6.27
C LYS A 115 -9.89 -6.02 -7.44
N TYR A 116 -10.73 -7.06 -7.50
CA TYR A 116 -10.60 -8.14 -8.48
C TYR A 116 -11.83 -8.32 -9.39
N GLN A 117 -12.90 -7.55 -9.20
CA GLN A 117 -13.99 -7.50 -10.18
C GLN A 117 -13.61 -6.53 -11.31
N ALA A 118 -13.46 -7.03 -12.51
CA ALA A 118 -13.25 -6.20 -13.69
C ALA A 118 -14.35 -5.13 -13.79
N GLY A 119 -13.94 -3.85 -13.82
CA GLY A 119 -14.86 -2.72 -13.89
C GLY A 119 -15.38 -2.22 -12.53
N SER A 120 -14.80 -2.62 -11.39
CA SER A 120 -15.15 -2.09 -10.05
C SER A 120 -14.36 -0.85 -9.64
N THR A 121 -13.28 -0.54 -10.36
CA THR A 121 -12.44 0.64 -10.14
C THR A 121 -12.25 1.43 -11.42
N VAL A 122 -12.09 2.74 -11.27
CA VAL A 122 -11.59 3.63 -12.33
C VAL A 122 -10.13 3.91 -12.06
N GLU A 123 -9.29 3.57 -13.03
CA GLU A 123 -7.85 3.82 -13.00
C GLU A 123 -7.55 5.02 -13.89
N THR A 124 -6.96 6.07 -13.33
CA THR A 124 -6.61 7.31 -14.05
C THR A 124 -5.09 7.49 -14.06
N CYS A 125 -4.48 7.39 -15.23
CA CYS A 125 -3.05 7.57 -15.42
C CYS A 125 -2.76 8.54 -16.59
N PRO A 126 -2.02 9.66 -16.38
CA PRO A 126 -1.56 10.19 -15.10
C PRO A 126 -2.69 10.62 -14.17
N ALA A 127 -2.50 10.45 -12.88
CA ALA A 127 -3.44 10.92 -11.85
C ALA A 127 -3.64 12.45 -11.92
N VAL A 128 -4.85 12.91 -11.60
CA VAL A 128 -5.14 14.34 -11.54
C VAL A 128 -4.68 14.89 -10.19
N LEU A 129 -3.44 15.36 -10.16
CA LEU A 129 -2.76 16.00 -9.04
C LEU A 129 -2.09 17.29 -9.52
N ASP A 130 -1.87 18.25 -8.61
CA ASP A 130 -0.99 19.37 -8.92
C ASP A 130 0.47 18.93 -9.01
N GLU A 131 1.31 19.76 -9.60
CA GLU A 131 2.72 19.44 -9.86
C GLU A 131 3.52 19.20 -8.56
N ALA A 132 3.20 19.92 -7.48
CA ALA A 132 3.90 19.78 -6.20
C ALA A 132 3.59 18.44 -5.56
N LEU A 133 2.30 18.05 -5.48
CA LEU A 133 1.87 16.75 -4.95
C LEU A 133 2.38 15.59 -5.80
N THR A 134 2.40 15.76 -7.13
CA THR A 134 2.95 14.75 -8.04
C THR A 134 4.43 14.50 -7.74
N LYS A 135 5.24 15.56 -7.67
CA LYS A 135 6.68 15.44 -7.36
C LYS A 135 6.94 14.88 -5.97
N GLU A 136 6.13 15.27 -4.99
CA GLU A 136 6.28 14.78 -3.62
C GLU A 136 5.99 13.28 -3.53
N MET A 137 4.89 12.79 -4.13
CA MET A 137 4.57 11.36 -4.13
C MET A 137 5.61 10.54 -4.90
N GLN A 138 6.07 11.03 -6.05
CA GLN A 138 7.15 10.41 -6.81
C GLN A 138 8.46 10.35 -6.01
N HIS A 139 8.80 11.42 -5.30
CA HIS A 139 9.97 11.45 -4.42
C HIS A 139 9.86 10.39 -3.30
N TYR A 140 8.70 10.28 -2.63
CA TYR A 140 8.51 9.24 -1.61
C TYR A 140 8.56 7.82 -2.20
N ALA A 141 8.10 7.63 -3.42
CA ALA A 141 8.21 6.34 -4.10
C ALA A 141 9.67 5.96 -4.41
N GLU A 142 10.46 6.90 -4.92
CA GLU A 142 11.88 6.72 -5.17
C GLU A 142 12.65 6.45 -3.86
N LEU A 143 12.35 7.21 -2.81
CA LEU A 143 12.95 7.01 -1.49
C LEU A 143 12.58 5.65 -0.89
N ALA A 144 11.30 5.23 -1.01
CA ALA A 144 10.86 3.90 -0.57
C ALA A 144 11.57 2.76 -1.31
N TYR A 145 11.78 2.93 -2.61
CA TYR A 145 12.55 2.01 -3.44
C TYR A 145 14.00 1.90 -2.95
N GLU A 146 14.64 3.04 -2.65
CA GLU A 146 16.03 3.12 -2.19
C GLU A 146 16.20 2.47 -0.81
N VAL A 147 15.39 2.83 0.19
CA VAL A 147 15.51 2.31 1.56
C VAL A 147 15.23 0.82 1.67
N LEU A 148 14.46 0.25 0.74
CA LEU A 148 14.26 -1.19 0.63
C LEU A 148 15.33 -1.90 -0.21
N HIS A 149 16.34 -1.17 -0.69
CA HIS A 149 17.42 -1.68 -1.56
C HIS A 149 16.89 -2.45 -2.78
N ILE A 150 15.83 -1.95 -3.40
CA ILE A 150 15.31 -2.51 -4.65
C ILE A 150 16.23 -2.08 -5.79
N THR A 151 16.49 -2.95 -6.75
CA THR A 151 17.50 -2.69 -7.81
C THR A 151 16.95 -2.73 -9.22
N SER A 152 15.71 -3.23 -9.42
CA SER A 152 15.11 -3.35 -10.76
C SER A 152 13.85 -2.50 -10.87
N TYR A 153 12.73 -3.04 -10.46
CA TYR A 153 11.45 -2.33 -10.46
C TYR A 153 10.61 -2.69 -9.23
N ALA A 154 9.70 -1.80 -8.88
CA ALA A 154 8.66 -2.05 -7.87
C ALA A 154 7.45 -1.17 -8.16
N ARG A 155 6.32 -1.53 -7.55
CA ARG A 155 5.14 -0.70 -7.44
C ARG A 155 4.95 -0.33 -5.97
N LEU A 156 4.85 0.97 -5.71
CA LEU A 156 4.63 1.54 -4.40
C LEU A 156 3.18 2.00 -4.31
N ASP A 157 2.45 1.50 -3.31
CA ASP A 157 1.03 1.84 -3.14
C ASP A 157 0.88 2.88 -2.01
N PHE A 158 0.08 3.93 -2.26
CA PHE A 158 -0.07 5.08 -1.37
C PHE A 158 -1.54 5.36 -1.06
N MET A 159 -1.79 5.87 0.14
CA MET A 159 -2.99 6.63 0.48
C MET A 159 -2.64 8.10 0.65
N MET A 160 -3.53 8.99 0.20
CA MET A 160 -3.45 10.42 0.45
C MET A 160 -4.74 10.87 1.13
N ASN A 161 -4.63 11.48 2.30
CA ASN A 161 -5.79 11.93 3.06
C ASN A 161 -6.36 13.27 2.55
N GLU A 162 -7.44 13.75 3.16
CA GLU A 162 -8.12 15.01 2.80
C GLU A 162 -7.24 16.27 3.02
N LYS A 163 -6.12 16.15 3.77
CA LYS A 163 -5.14 17.23 3.97
C LYS A 163 -3.96 17.14 2.98
N ASN A 164 -4.04 16.26 2.00
CA ASN A 164 -2.97 15.93 1.07
C ASN A 164 -1.72 15.30 1.73
N GLU A 165 -1.83 14.78 2.96
CA GLU A 165 -0.75 14.01 3.57
C GLU A 165 -0.70 12.61 2.95
N MET A 166 0.49 12.19 2.52
CA MET A 166 0.72 10.94 1.80
C MET A 166 1.28 9.87 2.71
N PHE A 167 0.87 8.63 2.50
CA PHE A 167 1.31 7.48 3.31
C PHE A 167 1.59 6.29 2.40
N CYS A 168 2.85 5.85 2.34
CA CYS A 168 3.22 4.62 1.63
C CYS A 168 2.70 3.40 2.40
N LEU A 169 1.90 2.59 1.75
CA LEU A 169 1.31 1.39 2.35
C LEU A 169 2.22 0.19 2.25
N GLU A 170 2.74 -0.07 1.06
CA GLU A 170 3.59 -1.23 0.76
C GLU A 170 4.37 -1.05 -0.54
N ALA A 171 5.38 -1.91 -0.73
CA ALA A 171 6.15 -2.03 -1.96
C ALA A 171 5.99 -3.44 -2.55
N ASN A 172 5.51 -3.52 -3.78
CA ASN A 172 5.30 -4.75 -4.52
C ASN A 172 6.46 -4.95 -5.52
N THR A 173 7.36 -5.90 -5.24
CA THR A 173 8.51 -6.22 -6.10
C THR A 173 8.21 -7.28 -7.16
N LEU A 174 7.02 -7.87 -7.13
CA LEU A 174 6.46 -8.73 -8.18
C LEU A 174 5.03 -8.26 -8.49
N PRO A 175 4.85 -7.03 -8.99
CA PRO A 175 3.54 -6.52 -9.34
C PRO A 175 2.96 -7.28 -10.53
N GLY A 176 1.65 -7.15 -10.74
CA GLY A 176 1.01 -7.66 -11.96
C GLY A 176 1.69 -7.10 -13.22
N MET A 177 1.90 -7.97 -14.20
CA MET A 177 2.58 -7.66 -15.47
C MET A 177 1.71 -8.12 -16.65
N THR A 178 0.44 -7.75 -16.64
CA THR A 178 -0.45 -7.86 -17.79
C THR A 178 -0.64 -6.47 -18.43
N PRO A 179 -1.10 -6.37 -19.69
CA PRO A 179 -1.33 -5.06 -20.31
C PRO A 179 -2.27 -4.12 -19.53
N THR A 180 -3.13 -4.68 -18.68
CA THR A 180 -4.08 -3.95 -17.83
C THR A 180 -3.60 -3.79 -16.39
N SER A 181 -2.38 -4.24 -16.06
CA SER A 181 -1.81 -4.04 -14.72
C SER A 181 -1.28 -2.62 -14.56
N LEU A 182 -1.28 -2.11 -13.32
CA LEU A 182 -0.95 -0.71 -13.01
C LEU A 182 0.43 -0.28 -13.52
N LEU A 183 1.49 -1.02 -13.18
CA LEU A 183 2.85 -0.68 -13.59
C LEU A 183 3.04 -0.63 -15.12
N PRO A 184 2.54 -1.60 -15.92
CA PRO A 184 2.52 -1.47 -17.39
C PRO A 184 1.73 -0.27 -17.92
N GLN A 185 0.61 0.11 -17.28
CA GLN A 185 -0.15 1.30 -17.68
C GLN A 185 0.67 2.58 -17.41
N GLU A 186 1.30 2.71 -16.25
CA GLU A 186 2.18 3.82 -15.90
C GLU A 186 3.36 3.92 -16.89
N ALA A 187 4.00 2.78 -17.23
CA ALA A 187 5.09 2.71 -18.18
C ALA A 187 4.66 3.10 -19.59
N ALA A 188 3.46 2.73 -20.01
CA ALA A 188 2.92 3.08 -21.32
C ALA A 188 2.76 4.60 -21.53
N VAL A 189 2.44 5.36 -20.46
CA VAL A 189 2.39 6.83 -20.50
C VAL A 189 3.76 7.43 -20.83
N MET A 190 4.85 6.78 -20.41
CA MET A 190 6.23 7.16 -20.72
C MET A 190 6.70 6.68 -22.11
N GLY A 191 5.84 6.01 -22.87
CA GLY A 191 6.15 5.46 -24.20
C GLY A 191 6.84 4.10 -24.18
N TYR A 192 6.92 3.43 -23.02
CA TYR A 192 7.39 2.05 -23.00
C TYR A 192 6.38 1.12 -23.65
N ASN A 193 6.88 0.22 -24.50
CA ASN A 193 6.05 -0.80 -25.12
C ASN A 193 5.97 -2.02 -24.19
N PHE A 194 4.81 -2.64 -24.12
CA PHE A 194 4.60 -3.84 -23.29
C PHE A 194 5.40 -5.06 -23.80
N ASN A 195 5.74 -5.12 -25.10
CA ASN A 195 6.47 -6.23 -25.75
C ASN A 195 7.98 -6.01 -25.73
#